data_f02f4c11511b998c3cd596780a17e41e
#
_entry.id   f02f4c11511b998c3cd596780a17e41e
#
_cell.length_a   1.000
_cell.length_b   1.000
_cell.length_c   1.000
_cell.angle_alpha   90.00
_cell.angle_beta   90.00
_cell.angle_gamma   90.00
#
_symmetry.space_group_name_H-M   'P 1'
#
loop_
_entity.id
_entity.type
_entity.pdbx_description
1 polymer ?
#
loop_
_entity_poly.entity_id
_entity_poly.type
_entity_poly.pdbx_seq_one_letter_code
_entity_poly.pdbx_strand_id
1 'polypeptide(L)'
;MTYSDQMDDAGTFQVTFSNGDMADAQLCKKDVRTGFYVFRVPFTEVKDATKEDIPVAVLSAEDNMEQMDSVIAVGSPTGDYDSLVSGTVTSTTGFMKIADEEYGMLTTDMVGEEEGGGLLLNMSGEVVGIICNQDSEDSSVIRAVEASQLRPLLESMANSEDICYIGIQGATISKYQSENLNIPRGVYVDSVEEESPAMAAGVQ
;
A
#
# COMPACT_ATOMS: atom_id res chain seq x y z
N MET A 1 -6.54 -1.83 -6.88
CA MET A 1 -6.14 -1.53 -5.48
C MET A 1 -5.83 -0.06 -5.37
N THR A 2 -6.24 0.58 -4.32
CA THR A 2 -5.94 1.98 -4.02
C THR A 2 -5.69 2.14 -2.53
N TYR A 3 -5.04 3.23 -2.15
CA TYR A 3 -4.84 3.65 -0.78
C TYR A 3 -5.76 4.84 -0.45
N SER A 4 -6.35 4.86 0.73
CA SER A 4 -7.05 6.03 1.29
C SER A 4 -7.20 5.86 2.80
N ASP A 5 -7.01 6.93 3.52
CA ASP A 5 -7.26 7.03 4.97
C ASP A 5 -8.68 7.52 5.29
N GLN A 6 -9.39 8.08 4.31
CA GLN A 6 -10.68 8.77 4.50
C GLN A 6 -11.84 8.15 3.72
N MET A 7 -11.68 6.96 3.13
CA MET A 7 -12.74 6.37 2.31
C MET A 7 -13.86 5.77 3.17
N ASP A 8 -15.07 6.31 3.05
CA ASP A 8 -16.28 5.81 3.70
C ASP A 8 -16.85 4.56 2.99
N ASP A 9 -17.25 3.54 3.76
CA ASP A 9 -17.79 2.27 3.25
C ASP A 9 -19.21 2.38 2.64
N ALA A 10 -19.84 3.54 2.73
CA ALA A 10 -21.27 3.71 2.41
C ALA A 10 -21.55 4.18 0.97
N GLY A 11 -20.53 4.31 0.13
CA GLY A 11 -20.64 4.88 -1.21
C GLY A 11 -20.88 3.85 -2.32
N THR A 12 -21.42 4.33 -3.43
CA THR A 12 -21.33 3.66 -4.73
C THR A 12 -20.00 4.04 -5.35
N PHE A 13 -19.23 3.05 -5.78
CA PHE A 13 -17.92 3.26 -6.39
C PHE A 13 -18.04 3.09 -7.90
N GLN A 14 -17.38 3.98 -8.66
CA GLN A 14 -17.29 3.89 -10.10
C GLN A 14 -15.84 3.97 -10.55
N VAL A 15 -15.51 3.21 -11.57
CA VAL A 15 -14.22 3.28 -12.26
C VAL A 15 -14.44 3.97 -13.60
N THR A 16 -13.67 5.01 -13.86
CA THR A 16 -13.61 5.66 -15.18
C THR A 16 -12.37 5.16 -15.90
N PHE A 17 -12.57 4.58 -17.07
CA PHE A 17 -11.48 4.11 -17.94
C PHE A 17 -10.90 5.25 -18.77
N SER A 18 -9.70 5.05 -19.33
CA SER A 18 -8.98 6.05 -20.13
C SER A 18 -9.76 6.56 -21.35
N ASN A 19 -10.67 5.75 -21.88
CA ASN A 19 -11.56 6.15 -22.98
C ASN A 19 -12.81 6.94 -22.54
N GLY A 20 -12.94 7.23 -21.24
CA GLY A 20 -14.07 7.94 -20.63
C GLY A 20 -15.28 7.06 -20.32
N ASP A 21 -15.23 5.76 -20.58
CA ASP A 21 -16.28 4.84 -20.15
C ASP A 21 -16.26 4.67 -18.65
N MET A 22 -17.43 4.47 -18.05
CA MET A 22 -17.62 4.30 -16.62
C MET A 22 -18.26 2.93 -16.35
N ALA A 23 -17.84 2.30 -15.27
CA ALA A 23 -18.47 1.07 -14.80
C ALA A 23 -18.55 1.07 -13.25
N ASP A 24 -19.60 0.44 -12.73
CA ASP A 24 -19.78 0.31 -11.30
C ASP A 24 -18.77 -0.68 -10.73
N ALA A 25 -18.15 -0.30 -9.63
CA ALA A 25 -17.16 -1.10 -8.91
C ALA A 25 -17.73 -1.58 -7.57
N GLN A 26 -17.32 -2.76 -7.18
CA GLN A 26 -17.68 -3.38 -5.91
C GLN A 26 -16.44 -3.46 -5.03
N LEU A 27 -16.57 -3.06 -3.77
CA LEU A 27 -15.51 -3.26 -2.78
C LEU A 27 -15.36 -4.76 -2.51
N CYS A 28 -14.18 -5.32 -2.78
CA CYS A 28 -13.85 -6.70 -2.44
C CYS A 28 -13.46 -6.79 -0.97
N LYS A 29 -12.51 -5.99 -0.57
CA LYS A 29 -11.96 -5.98 0.79
C LYS A 29 -11.34 -4.62 1.09
N LYS A 30 -11.39 -4.25 2.36
CA LYS A 30 -10.68 -3.13 2.98
C LYS A 30 -9.77 -3.70 4.05
N ASP A 31 -8.54 -3.29 4.10
CA ASP A 31 -7.69 -3.47 5.25
C ASP A 31 -7.50 -2.13 5.97
N VAL A 32 -8.15 -2.01 7.13
CA VAL A 32 -8.17 -0.76 7.92
C VAL A 32 -6.78 -0.41 8.46
N ARG A 33 -5.93 -1.43 8.71
CA ARG A 33 -4.59 -1.27 9.27
C ARG A 33 -3.64 -0.61 8.27
N THR A 34 -3.72 -1.04 7.01
CA THR A 34 -2.86 -0.51 5.94
C THR A 34 -3.48 0.65 5.17
N GLY A 35 -4.80 0.87 5.28
CA GLY A 35 -5.51 1.84 4.45
C GLY A 35 -5.68 1.43 2.99
N PHE A 36 -5.45 0.15 2.65
CA PHE A 36 -5.63 -0.35 1.29
C PHE A 36 -7.03 -0.87 1.03
N TYR A 37 -7.52 -0.62 -0.18
CA TYR A 37 -8.82 -1.05 -0.69
C TYR A 37 -8.64 -1.80 -2.00
N VAL A 38 -9.35 -2.90 -2.16
CA VAL A 38 -9.42 -3.64 -3.44
C VAL A 38 -10.85 -3.62 -3.94
N PHE A 39 -11.02 -3.12 -5.17
CA PHE A 39 -12.29 -3.07 -5.88
C PHE A 39 -12.29 -4.06 -7.04
N ARG A 40 -13.46 -4.57 -7.35
CA ARG A 40 -13.73 -5.41 -8.52
C ARG A 40 -14.75 -4.72 -9.41
N VAL A 41 -14.47 -4.68 -10.70
CA VAL A 41 -15.44 -4.31 -11.72
C VAL A 41 -15.87 -5.57 -12.45
N PRO A 42 -17.16 -5.98 -12.38
CA PRO A 42 -17.64 -7.12 -13.13
C PRO A 42 -17.46 -6.86 -14.64
N PHE A 43 -16.94 -7.82 -15.38
CA PHE A 43 -16.74 -7.68 -16.83
C PHE A 43 -18.04 -7.43 -17.60
N THR A 44 -19.19 -7.84 -17.00
CA THR A 44 -20.53 -7.55 -17.56
C THR A 44 -20.89 -6.07 -17.55
N GLU A 45 -20.31 -5.30 -16.66
CA GLU A 45 -20.52 -3.85 -16.53
C GLU A 45 -19.59 -3.04 -17.46
N VAL A 46 -18.56 -3.68 -18.02
CA VAL A 46 -17.58 -3.03 -18.91
C VAL A 46 -18.05 -3.19 -20.37
N LYS A 47 -18.01 -2.11 -21.14
CA LYS A 47 -18.33 -2.15 -22.58
C LYS A 47 -17.30 -2.97 -23.35
N ASP A 48 -17.73 -3.66 -24.40
CA ASP A 48 -16.86 -4.57 -25.16
C ASP A 48 -15.63 -3.87 -25.76
N ALA A 49 -15.80 -2.65 -26.27
CA ALA A 49 -14.67 -1.86 -26.79
C ALA A 49 -13.62 -1.56 -25.70
N THR A 50 -14.05 -1.29 -24.48
CA THR A 50 -13.16 -1.03 -23.36
C THR A 50 -12.44 -2.29 -22.90
N LYS A 51 -13.11 -3.46 -22.93
CA LYS A 51 -12.50 -4.74 -22.55
C LYS A 51 -11.28 -5.12 -23.38
N GLU A 52 -11.32 -4.77 -24.68
CA GLU A 52 -10.22 -5.08 -25.61
C GLU A 52 -8.99 -4.21 -25.34
N ASP A 53 -9.17 -3.04 -24.73
CA ASP A 53 -8.11 -2.05 -24.48
C ASP A 53 -7.57 -2.04 -23.03
N ILE A 54 -8.09 -2.89 -22.13
CA ILE A 54 -7.61 -2.94 -20.73
C ILE A 54 -6.29 -3.72 -20.67
N PRO A 55 -5.15 -3.05 -20.45
CA PRO A 55 -3.90 -3.75 -20.24
C PRO A 55 -3.86 -4.41 -18.86
N VAL A 56 -3.12 -5.50 -18.75
CA VAL A 56 -2.83 -6.14 -17.48
C VAL A 56 -1.57 -5.49 -16.89
N ALA A 57 -1.70 -4.88 -15.72
CA ALA A 57 -0.55 -4.37 -15.00
C ALA A 57 0.32 -5.52 -14.49
N VAL A 58 1.63 -5.41 -14.68
CA VAL A 58 2.60 -6.37 -14.17
C VAL A 58 3.15 -5.81 -12.86
N LEU A 59 2.95 -6.55 -11.77
CA LEU A 59 3.60 -6.22 -10.49
C LEU A 59 5.03 -6.71 -10.52
N SER A 60 5.98 -5.86 -10.18
CA SER A 60 7.36 -6.29 -9.97
C SER A 60 7.41 -7.42 -8.94
N ALA A 61 8.16 -8.45 -9.26
CA ALA A 61 8.28 -9.64 -8.40
C ALA A 61 9.42 -9.53 -7.39
N GLU A 62 10.32 -8.59 -7.59
CA GLU A 62 11.57 -8.45 -6.84
C GLU A 62 11.67 -7.05 -6.21
N ASP A 63 12.23 -6.98 -5.01
CA ASP A 63 12.66 -5.75 -4.35
C ASP A 63 13.99 -5.31 -4.97
N ASN A 64 13.94 -4.86 -6.22
CA ASN A 64 15.15 -4.58 -7.01
C ASN A 64 15.31 -3.07 -7.31
N MET A 65 14.52 -2.21 -6.66
CA MET A 65 14.68 -0.78 -6.82
C MET A 65 15.86 -0.29 -5.98
N GLU A 66 16.75 0.45 -6.64
CA GLU A 66 17.92 1.07 -6.01
C GLU A 66 17.77 2.60 -6.01
N GLN A 67 18.57 3.25 -5.17
CA GLN A 67 18.67 4.71 -5.21
C GLN A 67 19.14 5.17 -6.59
N MET A 68 18.57 6.26 -7.10
CA MET A 68 18.77 6.84 -8.43
C MET A 68 18.08 6.11 -9.57
N ASP A 69 17.35 5.02 -9.33
CA ASP A 69 16.50 4.43 -10.35
C ASP A 69 15.39 5.37 -10.78
N SER A 70 15.17 5.45 -12.07
CA SER A 70 14.11 6.29 -12.65
C SER A 70 12.74 5.63 -12.50
N VAL A 71 11.76 6.41 -12.07
CA VAL A 71 10.39 5.97 -11.82
C VAL A 71 9.38 6.98 -12.37
N ILE A 72 8.16 6.49 -12.62
CA ILE A 72 7.04 7.29 -13.08
C ILE A 72 5.86 7.05 -12.14
N ALA A 73 5.35 8.12 -11.54
CA ALA A 73 4.11 8.10 -10.78
C ALA A 73 2.92 8.36 -11.71
N VAL A 74 1.90 7.50 -11.68
CA VAL A 74 0.71 7.59 -12.54
C VAL A 74 -0.55 7.47 -11.69
N GLY A 75 -1.58 8.22 -12.03
CA GLY A 75 -2.86 8.25 -11.32
C GLY A 75 -3.29 9.67 -10.98
N SER A 76 -3.27 10.01 -9.71
CA SER A 76 -3.48 11.39 -9.23
C SER A 76 -2.39 11.82 -8.23
N PRO A 77 -1.10 11.61 -8.51
CA PRO A 77 -0.04 11.92 -7.55
C PRO A 77 0.02 13.41 -7.18
N THR A 78 -0.45 14.30 -8.05
CA THR A 78 -0.50 15.76 -7.84
C THR A 78 -1.89 16.28 -7.47
N GLY A 79 -2.82 15.39 -7.06
CA GLY A 79 -4.21 15.73 -6.79
C GLY A 79 -5.10 15.81 -8.04
N ASP A 80 -4.55 16.11 -9.21
CA ASP A 80 -5.29 16.11 -10.46
C ASP A 80 -5.44 14.68 -11.00
N TYR A 81 -6.63 14.33 -11.48
CA TYR A 81 -6.89 13.04 -12.12
C TYR A 81 -6.04 12.89 -13.38
N ASP A 82 -5.61 11.66 -13.63
CA ASP A 82 -4.82 11.28 -14.82
C ASP A 82 -3.50 12.05 -14.93
N SER A 83 -2.93 12.43 -13.79
CA SER A 83 -1.64 13.11 -13.73
C SER A 83 -0.48 12.12 -13.78
N LEU A 84 0.64 12.60 -14.29
CA LEU A 84 1.85 11.82 -14.47
C LEU A 84 3.08 12.64 -14.06
N VAL A 85 3.89 12.07 -13.18
CA VAL A 85 5.13 12.71 -12.72
C VAL A 85 6.28 11.72 -12.87
N SER A 86 7.44 12.18 -13.32
CA SER A 86 8.65 11.37 -13.41
C SER A 86 9.72 11.89 -12.48
N GLY A 87 10.48 10.97 -11.89
CA GLY A 87 11.59 11.30 -10.99
C GLY A 87 12.47 10.10 -10.72
N THR A 88 13.15 10.12 -9.58
CA THR A 88 14.08 9.07 -9.17
C THR A 88 13.80 8.63 -7.73
N VAL A 89 14.14 7.39 -7.43
CA VAL A 89 14.14 6.85 -6.07
C VAL A 89 15.29 7.49 -5.28
N THR A 90 14.98 8.13 -4.18
CA THR A 90 15.98 8.75 -3.28
C THR A 90 16.31 7.87 -2.08
N SER A 91 15.37 7.02 -1.65
CA SER A 91 15.57 6.09 -0.53
C SER A 91 14.72 4.84 -0.69
N THR A 92 15.29 3.71 -0.29
CA THR A 92 14.65 2.39 -0.21
C THR A 92 14.67 1.83 1.22
N THR A 93 15.03 2.65 2.21
CA THR A 93 15.21 2.23 3.61
C THR A 93 14.04 2.63 4.52
N GLY A 94 12.99 3.25 3.97
CA GLY A 94 11.77 3.57 4.68
C GLY A 94 10.89 2.34 4.91
N PHE A 95 10.03 2.41 5.91
CA PHE A 95 9.04 1.37 6.19
C PHE A 95 7.71 2.01 6.57
N MET A 96 6.62 1.44 6.06
CA MET A 96 5.29 1.62 6.62
C MET A 96 5.13 0.57 7.72
N LYS A 97 4.98 1.03 8.96
CA LYS A 97 4.83 0.14 10.13
C LYS A 97 3.37 0.08 10.52
N ILE A 98 2.86 -1.13 10.59
CA ILE A 98 1.56 -1.44 11.16
C ILE A 98 1.75 -2.49 12.25
N ALA A 99 0.70 -2.78 13.01
CA ALA A 99 0.78 -3.90 13.94
C ALA A 99 1.04 -5.21 13.18
N ASP A 100 1.98 -5.99 13.69
CA ASP A 100 2.45 -7.28 13.19
C ASP A 100 3.28 -7.26 11.89
N GLU A 101 3.28 -6.18 11.12
CA GLU A 101 3.94 -6.15 9.81
C GLU A 101 4.69 -4.83 9.53
N GLU A 102 5.72 -4.92 8.73
CA GLU A 102 6.44 -3.77 8.18
C GLU A 102 6.52 -3.94 6.65
N TYR A 103 6.11 -2.92 5.90
CA TYR A 103 6.23 -2.90 4.44
C TYR A 103 7.30 -1.90 4.03
N GLY A 104 8.22 -2.29 3.15
CA GLY A 104 9.22 -1.40 2.59
C GLY A 104 8.59 -0.24 1.83
N MET A 105 9.19 0.94 1.97
CA MET A 105 8.76 2.16 1.30
C MET A 105 9.86 2.73 0.41
N LEU A 106 9.47 3.03 -0.82
CA LEU A 106 10.25 3.83 -1.75
C LEU A 106 9.94 5.31 -1.51
N THR A 107 10.98 6.12 -1.33
CA THR A 107 10.87 7.59 -1.31
C THR A 107 11.47 8.12 -2.61
N THR A 108 10.84 9.12 -3.20
CA THR A 108 11.26 9.70 -4.47
C THR A 108 11.65 11.18 -4.31
N ASP A 109 12.16 11.80 -5.38
CA ASP A 109 12.38 13.25 -5.47
C ASP A 109 11.18 14.00 -6.08
N MET A 110 10.09 13.27 -6.35
CA MET A 110 8.88 13.85 -6.92
C MET A 110 8.04 14.53 -5.85
N VAL A 111 7.45 15.67 -6.21
CA VAL A 111 6.50 16.40 -5.37
C VAL A 111 5.09 16.03 -5.78
N GLY A 112 4.25 15.73 -4.81
CA GLY A 112 2.84 15.39 -4.97
C GLY A 112 1.98 16.07 -3.91
N GLU A 113 0.71 15.74 -3.89
CA GLU A 113 -0.24 16.18 -2.87
C GLU A 113 -0.39 15.11 -1.78
N GLU A 114 -0.76 15.55 -0.57
CA GLU A 114 -0.96 14.67 0.57
C GLU A 114 -2.02 13.58 0.27
N GLU A 115 -3.12 13.96 -0.38
CA GLU A 115 -4.18 13.05 -0.82
C GLU A 115 -3.88 12.42 -2.20
N GLY A 116 -2.69 12.67 -2.73
CA GLY A 116 -2.27 12.12 -4.02
C GLY A 116 -2.16 10.61 -3.98
N GLY A 117 -2.68 9.94 -5.00
CA GLY A 117 -2.69 8.49 -5.08
C GLY A 117 -2.29 7.96 -6.45
N GLY A 118 -2.02 6.67 -6.52
CA GLY A 118 -1.70 6.03 -7.80
C GLY A 118 -0.67 4.92 -7.66
N LEU A 119 0.03 4.68 -8.76
CA LEU A 119 1.04 3.64 -8.89
C LEU A 119 2.41 4.25 -9.22
N LEU A 120 3.45 3.62 -8.72
CA LEU A 120 4.82 3.90 -9.11
C LEU A 120 5.27 2.81 -10.08
N LEU A 121 5.71 3.22 -11.27
CA LEU A 121 6.18 2.33 -12.34
C LEU A 121 7.68 2.49 -12.53
N ASN A 122 8.37 1.38 -12.85
CA ASN A 122 9.73 1.44 -13.37
C ASN A 122 9.73 1.77 -14.87
N MET A 123 10.91 1.92 -15.47
CA MET A 123 11.07 2.25 -16.88
C MET A 123 10.67 1.11 -17.83
N SER A 124 10.41 -0.09 -17.31
CA SER A 124 9.86 -1.24 -18.06
C SER A 124 8.32 -1.27 -18.03
N GLY A 125 7.67 -0.36 -17.29
CA GLY A 125 6.22 -0.31 -17.13
C GLY A 125 5.68 -1.29 -16.08
N GLU A 126 6.54 -1.87 -15.25
CA GLU A 126 6.11 -2.71 -14.13
C GLU A 126 5.77 -1.85 -12.91
N VAL A 127 4.75 -2.25 -12.18
CA VAL A 127 4.37 -1.59 -10.92
C VAL A 127 5.35 -1.99 -9.84
N VAL A 128 6.13 -1.03 -9.36
CA VAL A 128 7.11 -1.20 -8.27
C VAL A 128 6.58 -0.71 -6.93
N GLY A 129 5.52 0.11 -6.92
CA GLY A 129 4.92 0.58 -5.68
C GLY A 129 3.50 1.10 -5.83
N ILE A 130 2.80 1.19 -4.71
CA ILE A 130 1.51 1.87 -4.58
C ILE A 130 1.73 3.13 -3.77
N ILE A 131 1.35 4.28 -4.33
CA ILE A 131 1.56 5.59 -3.70
C ILE A 131 0.73 5.65 -2.40
N CYS A 132 1.43 5.98 -1.32
CA CYS A 132 0.89 6.11 0.02
C CYS A 132 1.71 7.20 0.73
N ASN A 133 1.15 8.40 0.83
CA ASN A 133 1.85 9.57 1.39
C ASN A 133 1.64 9.72 2.90
N GLN A 134 1.23 8.65 3.59
CA GLN A 134 0.95 8.64 5.03
C GLN A 134 2.20 8.95 5.87
N ASP A 135 1.99 9.66 6.98
CA ASP A 135 2.93 9.84 8.10
C ASP A 135 4.31 10.43 7.77
N SER A 136 4.39 11.39 6.85
CA SER A 136 5.62 12.12 6.68
C SER A 136 5.53 13.53 7.24
N GLU A 137 6.55 13.94 8.02
CA GLU A 137 6.73 15.34 8.41
C GLU A 137 6.88 16.26 7.17
N ASP A 138 7.18 15.65 6.02
CA ASP A 138 7.26 16.29 4.71
C ASP A 138 6.26 15.63 3.75
N SER A 139 4.99 16.05 3.85
CA SER A 139 3.86 15.50 3.09
C SER A 139 3.91 15.77 1.59
N SER A 140 4.86 16.59 1.13
CA SER A 140 4.98 16.96 -0.28
C SER A 140 5.73 15.95 -1.15
N VAL A 141 6.43 14.99 -0.57
CA VAL A 141 7.25 14.02 -1.31
C VAL A 141 6.46 12.74 -1.59
N ILE A 142 6.43 12.31 -2.86
CA ILE A 142 5.76 11.06 -3.24
C ILE A 142 6.51 9.87 -2.65
N ARG A 143 5.77 9.07 -1.88
CA ARG A 143 6.21 7.80 -1.31
C ARG A 143 5.30 6.68 -1.78
N ALA A 144 5.86 5.48 -1.88
CA ALA A 144 5.11 4.32 -2.31
C ALA A 144 5.52 3.09 -1.50
N VAL A 145 4.55 2.28 -1.12
CA VAL A 145 4.80 0.96 -0.54
C VAL A 145 5.20 0.01 -1.66
N GLU A 146 6.25 -0.77 -1.44
CA GLU A 146 6.79 -1.71 -2.43
C GLU A 146 5.77 -2.77 -2.85
N ALA A 147 5.53 -2.87 -4.16
CA ALA A 147 4.49 -3.75 -4.70
C ALA A 147 4.79 -5.25 -4.49
N SER A 148 6.07 -5.64 -4.47
CA SER A 148 6.52 -7.02 -4.21
C SER A 148 6.04 -7.51 -2.85
N GLN A 149 6.14 -6.68 -1.81
CA GLN A 149 5.75 -7.00 -0.44
C GLN A 149 4.23 -6.97 -0.25
N LEU A 150 3.51 -6.18 -1.04
CA LEU A 150 2.04 -6.11 -1.01
C LEU A 150 1.36 -7.29 -1.72
N ARG A 151 2.09 -8.10 -2.47
CA ARG A 151 1.50 -9.19 -3.27
C ARG A 151 0.65 -10.17 -2.45
N PRO A 152 1.10 -10.70 -1.29
CA PRO A 152 0.28 -11.61 -0.48
C PRO A 152 -1.00 -10.93 0.03
N LEU A 153 -0.89 -9.68 0.48
CA LEU A 153 -2.02 -8.88 0.92
C LEU A 153 -3.02 -8.66 -0.22
N LEU A 154 -2.53 -8.29 -1.41
CA LEU A 154 -3.36 -8.09 -2.59
C LEU A 154 -4.10 -9.37 -3.00
N GLU A 155 -3.44 -10.52 -2.97
CA GLU A 155 -4.03 -11.81 -3.29
C GLU A 155 -5.16 -12.16 -2.31
N SER A 156 -4.93 -12.05 -1.01
CA SER A 156 -5.95 -12.28 0.02
C SER A 156 -7.13 -11.32 -0.11
N MET A 157 -6.87 -10.03 -0.32
CA MET A 157 -7.92 -9.02 -0.48
C MET A 157 -8.74 -9.22 -1.77
N ALA A 158 -8.10 -9.59 -2.89
CA ALA A 158 -8.77 -9.85 -4.15
C ALA A 158 -9.67 -11.09 -4.08
N ASN A 159 -9.30 -12.08 -3.27
CA ASN A 159 -10.08 -13.27 -3.00
C ASN A 159 -11.12 -13.06 -1.88
N SER A 160 -11.18 -11.87 -1.29
CA SER A 160 -12.04 -11.55 -0.14
C SER A 160 -11.77 -12.46 1.08
N GLU A 161 -10.53 -12.91 1.22
CA GLU A 161 -10.08 -13.72 2.36
C GLU A 161 -9.88 -12.84 3.60
N ASP A 162 -10.03 -13.45 4.78
CA ASP A 162 -9.78 -12.73 6.02
C ASP A 162 -8.27 -12.59 6.25
N ILE A 163 -7.86 -11.37 6.58
CA ILE A 163 -6.49 -11.05 6.92
C ILE A 163 -6.32 -11.36 8.41
N CYS A 164 -5.54 -12.41 8.70
CA CYS A 164 -5.25 -12.77 10.08
C CYS A 164 -4.15 -11.89 10.64
N TYR A 165 -4.35 -11.36 11.83
CA TYR A 165 -3.37 -10.55 12.54
C TYR A 165 -3.48 -10.78 14.06
N ILE A 166 -2.48 -10.38 14.82
CA ILE A 166 -2.44 -10.50 16.28
C ILE A 166 -2.76 -9.14 16.92
N GLY A 167 -2.26 -8.06 16.33
CA GLY A 167 -2.46 -6.68 16.77
C GLY A 167 -1.47 -6.25 17.84
N ILE A 168 -0.18 -6.54 17.66
CA ILE A 168 0.89 -6.10 18.54
C ILE A 168 1.94 -5.28 17.76
N GLN A 169 2.49 -4.28 18.40
CA GLN A 169 3.76 -3.68 17.99
C GLN A 169 4.83 -4.04 18.97
N GLY A 170 6.01 -4.40 18.47
CA GLY A 170 7.06 -4.83 19.38
C GLY A 170 8.42 -4.96 18.69
N ALA A 171 9.42 -5.17 19.50
CA ALA A 171 10.79 -5.32 19.05
C ALA A 171 11.40 -6.62 19.58
N THR A 172 12.18 -7.30 18.72
CA THR A 172 12.93 -8.48 19.14
C THR A 172 14.07 -8.08 20.07
N ILE A 173 14.09 -8.66 21.27
CA ILE A 173 15.17 -8.48 22.24
C ILE A 173 16.40 -9.24 21.75
N SER A 174 17.43 -8.49 21.37
CA SER A 174 18.71 -9.06 20.97
C SER A 174 19.42 -9.75 22.15
N LYS A 175 20.36 -10.64 21.86
CA LYS A 175 21.18 -11.29 22.89
C LYS A 175 21.88 -10.25 23.80
N TYR A 176 22.43 -9.20 23.20
CA TYR A 176 23.12 -8.13 23.94
C TYR A 176 22.17 -7.38 24.89
N GLN A 177 20.97 -7.05 24.46
CA GLN A 177 19.96 -6.41 25.32
C GLN A 177 19.51 -7.32 26.45
N SER A 178 19.26 -8.61 26.15
CA SER A 178 18.88 -9.61 27.14
C SER A 178 19.92 -9.73 28.28
N GLU A 179 21.20 -9.82 27.93
CA GLU A 179 22.30 -9.95 28.90
C GLU A 179 22.52 -8.68 29.71
N ASN A 180 22.44 -7.49 29.08
CA ASN A 180 22.69 -6.23 29.81
C ASN A 180 21.53 -5.75 30.67
N LEU A 181 20.29 -6.01 30.22
CA LEU A 181 19.08 -5.58 30.92
C LEU A 181 18.49 -6.67 31.84
N ASN A 182 19.09 -7.86 31.80
CA ASN A 182 18.62 -9.04 32.56
C ASN A 182 17.14 -9.37 32.30
N ILE A 183 16.73 -9.28 31.00
CA ILE A 183 15.39 -9.61 30.57
C ILE A 183 15.41 -10.84 29.65
N PRO A 184 14.35 -11.65 29.62
CA PRO A 184 14.29 -12.82 28.75
C PRO A 184 14.39 -12.44 27.28
N ARG A 185 14.94 -13.34 26.47
CA ARG A 185 14.91 -13.21 25.01
C ARG A 185 13.50 -13.47 24.50
N GLY A 186 13.08 -12.70 23.52
CA GLY A 186 11.76 -12.80 22.92
C GLY A 186 11.38 -11.52 22.21
N VAL A 187 10.11 -11.30 22.06
CA VAL A 187 9.55 -10.05 21.56
C VAL A 187 9.09 -9.23 22.75
N TYR A 188 9.60 -8.01 22.84
CA TYR A 188 9.07 -7.01 23.78
C TYR A 188 7.88 -6.33 23.09
N VAL A 189 6.70 -6.44 23.69
CA VAL A 189 5.49 -5.78 23.19
C VAL A 189 5.53 -4.33 23.65
N ASP A 190 5.52 -3.41 22.71
CA ASP A 190 5.54 -1.96 22.95
C ASP A 190 4.12 -1.41 23.05
N SER A 191 3.25 -1.86 22.16
CA SER A 191 1.83 -1.50 22.17
C SER A 191 0.95 -2.64 21.66
N VAL A 192 -0.33 -2.59 22.04
CA VAL A 192 -1.39 -3.52 21.60
C VAL A 192 -2.49 -2.70 20.96
N GLU A 193 -2.90 -3.06 19.77
CA GLU A 193 -4.01 -2.39 19.08
C GLU A 193 -5.34 -2.59 19.81
N GLU A 194 -6.15 -1.54 19.83
CA GLU A 194 -7.52 -1.61 20.33
C GLU A 194 -8.35 -2.59 19.50
N GLU A 195 -9.24 -3.34 20.16
CA GLU A 195 -10.11 -4.33 19.53
C GLU A 195 -9.37 -5.50 18.83
N SER A 196 -8.05 -5.63 19.04
CA SER A 196 -7.25 -6.70 18.44
C SER A 196 -7.44 -8.05 19.14
N PRO A 197 -7.08 -9.17 18.46
CA PRO A 197 -7.03 -10.48 19.08
C PRO A 197 -6.09 -10.55 20.31
N ALA A 198 -4.97 -9.83 20.27
CA ALA A 198 -4.04 -9.75 21.40
C ALA A 198 -4.69 -9.10 22.61
N MET A 199 -5.38 -7.97 22.42
CA MET A 199 -6.13 -7.32 23.50
C MET A 199 -7.23 -8.22 24.05
N ALA A 200 -7.98 -8.89 23.19
CA ALA A 200 -9.01 -9.84 23.59
C ALA A 200 -8.44 -11.03 24.38
N ALA A 201 -7.21 -11.44 24.10
CA ALA A 201 -6.48 -12.48 24.83
C ALA A 201 -5.84 -11.97 26.14
N GLY A 202 -5.92 -10.67 26.43
CA GLY A 202 -5.39 -10.06 27.64
C GLY A 202 -3.89 -9.71 27.59
N VAL A 203 -3.32 -9.59 26.41
CA VAL A 203 -1.98 -8.99 26.22
C VAL A 203 -2.09 -7.48 26.47
N GLN A 204 -1.20 -6.95 27.31
CA GLN A 204 -1.15 -5.53 27.72
C GLN A 204 0.25 -5.00 27.59
#